data_5ac7c3ee3d88103cd1510e1d5b7df3de
#
_entry.id   5ac7c3ee3d88103cd1510e1d5b7df3de
#
_cell.length_a   1.000
_cell.length_b   1.000
_cell.length_c   1.000
_cell.angle_alpha   90.00
_cell.angle_beta   90.00
_cell.angle_gamma   90.00
#
_symmetry.space_group_name_H-M   'P 1'
#
loop_
_entity.id
_entity.type
_entity.pdbx_description
1 polymer ?
#
loop_
_entity_poly.entity_id
_entity_poly.type
_entity_poly.pdbx_seq_one_letter_code
_entity_poly.pdbx_strand_id
1 'polypeptide(L)'
;MRKTIALLLTLVMVFALVGGSVAHADDLIKVGIINLDPSESGYRQANVKNLTDTFTKENGYDATFVTAPTADKQLEAAKGFITAGVEYILVSAAETTGWDDVLEEAQEAGIKVFLFDRMIDCDPSLYTAAVVSDMRSEGETAVAWLESLKLDEYKILHIQGQLGSAAQIGRSDPLTEKCEATENWTIVREGTGGDSWDPNEARKIAEAAIDAGEEFNIVYAENDGMADGVVAALDAKGITHGTKGDVIVMGFDCNKWALEKLLAGEWNYDGQCSPFQAAVIDVMIKTLEAGGEIEGLNELNQIISDEKGFDARTITEDDINTYGLGE
;
A
#
# COMPACT_ATOMS: atom_id res chain seq x y z
N MET A 1 -18.83 35.08 5.57
CA MET A 1 -18.82 34.38 6.86
C MET A 1 -18.18 33.03 6.60
N ARG A 2 -16.89 32.93 6.86
CA ARG A 2 -16.05 31.74 6.66
C ARG A 2 -16.31 30.76 7.81
N LYS A 3 -16.75 29.54 7.52
CA LYS A 3 -16.76 28.44 8.48
C LYS A 3 -15.60 27.54 8.13
N THR A 4 -14.50 27.74 8.81
CA THR A 4 -13.38 26.82 8.92
C THR A 4 -13.86 25.61 9.71
N ILE A 5 -13.90 24.45 9.09
CA ILE A 5 -14.04 23.16 9.78
C ILE A 5 -12.61 22.73 10.13
N ALA A 6 -12.23 22.95 11.37
CA ALA A 6 -11.02 22.41 11.93
C ALA A 6 -11.26 20.93 12.24
N LEU A 7 -10.51 20.06 11.60
CA LEU A 7 -10.39 18.65 11.97
C LEU A 7 -9.70 18.60 13.33
N LEU A 8 -10.45 18.28 14.38
CA LEU A 8 -9.90 18.06 15.71
C LEU A 8 -9.27 16.67 15.74
N LEU A 9 -7.96 16.62 15.52
CA LEU A 9 -7.13 15.57 16.10
C LEU A 9 -7.12 15.81 17.61
N THR A 10 -7.95 15.08 18.35
CA THR A 10 -7.91 15.05 19.81
C THR A 10 -6.70 14.22 20.23
N LEU A 11 -5.52 14.85 20.20
CA LEU A 11 -4.32 14.32 20.83
C LEU A 11 -4.54 14.47 22.35
N VAL A 12 -4.91 13.40 23.04
CA VAL A 12 -4.90 13.36 24.49
C VAL A 12 -3.45 13.33 24.94
N MET A 13 -2.90 14.50 25.28
CA MET A 13 -1.63 14.60 25.99
C MET A 13 -1.83 14.17 27.43
N VAL A 14 -1.49 12.93 27.75
CA VAL A 14 -1.21 12.54 29.12
C VAL A 14 0.22 12.99 29.45
N PHE A 15 0.37 14.08 30.19
CA PHE A 15 1.64 14.46 30.78
C PHE A 15 1.96 13.50 31.92
N ALA A 16 2.67 12.40 31.63
CA ALA A 16 3.41 11.68 32.64
C ALA A 16 4.75 12.40 32.84
N LEU A 17 5.02 12.90 34.04
CA LEU A 17 6.34 13.35 34.47
C LEU A 17 7.27 12.14 34.45
N VAL A 18 8.00 11.94 33.37
CA VAL A 18 9.06 10.95 33.29
C VAL A 18 10.35 11.65 33.74
N GLY A 19 10.81 11.32 34.93
CA GLY A 19 12.18 11.58 35.34
C GLY A 19 13.12 10.92 34.33
N GLY A 20 14.02 11.67 33.73
CA GLY A 20 14.92 11.19 32.70
C GLY A 20 15.81 10.05 33.23
N SER A 21 15.44 8.82 32.91
CA SER A 21 16.34 7.67 32.96
C SER A 21 17.20 7.74 31.72
N VAL A 22 18.50 7.78 31.86
CA VAL A 22 19.44 7.57 30.77
C VAL A 22 19.30 6.09 30.41
N ALA A 23 18.63 5.78 29.26
CA ALA A 23 18.51 4.43 28.76
C ALA A 23 19.92 3.82 28.61
N HIS A 24 20.15 2.70 29.27
CA HIS A 24 21.36 1.89 29.06
C HIS A 24 21.17 1.08 27.78
N ALA A 25 22.27 0.70 27.13
CA ALA A 25 22.24 -0.09 25.90
C ALA A 25 21.54 -1.47 26.05
N ASP A 26 21.25 -1.88 27.28
CA ASP A 26 20.52 -3.13 27.60
C ASP A 26 18.99 -2.95 27.66
N ASP A 27 18.48 -1.74 27.49
CA ASP A 27 17.05 -1.41 27.61
C ASP A 27 16.39 -1.10 26.24
N LEU A 28 17.05 -1.42 25.12
CA LEU A 28 16.46 -1.21 23.79
C LEU A 28 15.45 -2.30 23.46
N ILE A 29 14.29 -1.89 22.94
CA ILE A 29 13.23 -2.79 22.49
C ILE A 29 13.70 -3.53 21.22
N LYS A 30 13.73 -4.86 21.26
CA LYS A 30 14.16 -5.70 20.14
C LYS A 30 13.03 -5.91 19.14
N VAL A 31 13.22 -5.43 17.92
CA VAL A 31 12.21 -5.47 16.87
C VAL A 31 12.77 -6.14 15.61
N GLY A 32 12.09 -7.17 15.13
CA GLY A 32 12.31 -7.75 13.81
C GLY A 32 11.34 -7.13 12.80
N ILE A 33 11.84 -6.58 11.70
CA ILE A 33 11.01 -5.94 10.66
C ILE A 33 11.20 -6.66 9.34
N ILE A 34 10.11 -7.23 8.82
CA ILE A 34 10.07 -7.96 7.54
C ILE A 34 9.32 -7.10 6.53
N ASN A 35 9.99 -6.77 5.43
CA ASN A 35 9.43 -5.96 4.38
C ASN A 35 9.90 -6.44 2.99
N LEU A 36 9.31 -5.88 1.95
CA LEU A 36 9.71 -6.10 0.56
C LEU A 36 10.89 -5.19 0.18
N ASP A 37 11.43 -5.38 -1.04
CA ASP A 37 12.59 -4.61 -1.50
C ASP A 37 12.20 -3.15 -1.79
N PRO A 38 12.93 -2.15 -1.28
CA PRO A 38 12.64 -0.74 -1.54
C PRO A 38 12.72 -0.36 -3.03
N SER A 39 13.37 -1.16 -3.87
CA SER A 39 13.40 -0.94 -5.31
C SER A 39 12.13 -1.40 -6.05
N GLU A 40 11.18 -2.05 -5.36
CA GLU A 40 9.93 -2.51 -5.92
C GLU A 40 9.09 -1.35 -6.48
N SER A 41 8.96 -0.28 -5.72
CA SER A 41 8.14 0.89 -6.10
C SER A 41 8.50 2.13 -5.30
N GLY A 42 8.01 3.30 -5.73
CA GLY A 42 8.11 4.54 -4.95
C GLY A 42 7.39 4.45 -3.61
N TYR A 43 6.24 3.75 -3.57
CA TYR A 43 5.55 3.42 -2.33
C TYR A 43 6.45 2.65 -1.36
N ARG A 44 7.05 1.55 -1.84
CA ARG A 44 7.92 0.70 -1.00
C ARG A 44 9.16 1.44 -0.52
N GLN A 45 9.75 2.29 -1.36
CA GLN A 45 10.88 3.12 -0.95
C GLN A 45 10.49 4.07 0.20
N ALA A 46 9.34 4.75 0.09
CA ALA A 46 8.82 5.63 1.14
C ALA A 46 8.49 4.87 2.43
N ASN A 47 7.89 3.67 2.32
CA ASN A 47 7.54 2.82 3.44
C ASN A 47 8.77 2.32 4.20
N VAL A 48 9.77 1.77 3.50
CA VAL A 48 11.03 1.33 4.11
C VAL A 48 11.74 2.50 4.80
N LYS A 49 11.78 3.68 4.16
CA LYS A 49 12.36 4.88 4.75
C LYS A 49 11.61 5.30 6.03
N ASN A 50 10.29 5.29 6.02
CA ASN A 50 9.47 5.63 7.19
C ASN A 50 9.76 4.70 8.38
N LEU A 51 9.90 3.39 8.13
CA LEU A 51 10.26 2.42 9.16
C LEU A 51 11.71 2.61 9.66
N THR A 52 12.67 2.78 8.76
CA THR A 52 14.09 2.93 9.13
C THR A 52 14.36 4.22 9.88
N ASP A 53 13.65 5.30 9.59
CA ASP A 53 13.75 6.56 10.31
C ASP A 53 13.10 6.49 11.70
N THR A 54 12.09 5.63 11.87
CA THR A 54 11.35 5.51 13.14
C THR A 54 12.00 4.53 14.11
N PHE A 55 12.34 3.31 13.63
CA PHE A 55 12.86 2.25 14.51
C PHE A 55 14.37 2.30 14.61
N THR A 56 14.88 3.34 15.30
CA THR A 56 16.30 3.62 15.51
C THR A 56 16.71 3.45 16.97
N LYS A 57 18.01 3.32 17.22
CA LYS A 57 18.54 3.28 18.60
C LYS A 57 18.26 4.57 19.38
N GLU A 58 18.28 5.72 18.70
CA GLU A 58 17.94 7.00 19.30
C GLU A 58 16.48 7.04 19.77
N ASN A 59 15.61 6.32 19.10
CA ASN A 59 14.18 6.20 19.44
C ASN A 59 13.89 5.06 20.43
N GLY A 60 14.93 4.32 20.87
CA GLY A 60 14.81 3.26 21.88
C GLY A 60 14.70 1.84 21.30
N TYR A 61 15.08 1.61 20.05
CA TYR A 61 14.92 0.31 19.39
C TYR A 61 16.25 -0.34 19.01
N ASP A 62 16.34 -1.66 19.18
CA ASP A 62 17.33 -2.53 18.54
C ASP A 62 16.64 -3.27 17.41
N ALA A 63 16.46 -2.58 16.27
CA ALA A 63 15.71 -3.06 15.14
C ALA A 63 16.60 -3.80 14.13
N THR A 64 16.14 -4.97 13.69
CA THR A 64 16.74 -5.74 12.59
C THR A 64 15.78 -5.76 11.42
N PHE A 65 16.21 -5.24 10.27
CA PHE A 65 15.42 -5.20 9.03
C PHE A 65 15.80 -6.36 8.13
N VAL A 66 14.80 -7.07 7.61
CA VAL A 66 14.94 -8.12 6.61
C VAL A 66 14.12 -7.79 5.38
N THR A 67 14.78 -7.72 4.23
CA THR A 67 14.13 -7.64 2.92
C THR A 67 13.87 -9.05 2.40
N ALA A 68 12.60 -9.41 2.24
CA ALA A 68 12.19 -10.74 1.80
C ALA A 68 11.05 -10.63 0.75
N PRO A 69 11.35 -10.87 -0.54
CA PRO A 69 10.42 -10.59 -1.63
C PRO A 69 9.33 -11.67 -1.82
N THR A 70 9.44 -12.82 -1.17
CA THR A 70 8.49 -13.93 -1.28
C THR A 70 7.98 -14.39 0.07
N ALA A 71 6.77 -14.98 0.11
CA ALA A 71 6.17 -15.50 1.33
C ALA A 71 7.09 -16.48 2.07
N ASP A 72 7.67 -17.45 1.37
CA ASP A 72 8.59 -18.44 1.99
C ASP A 72 9.76 -17.78 2.73
N LYS A 73 10.39 -16.75 2.12
CA LYS A 73 11.49 -16.02 2.75
C LYS A 73 11.04 -15.16 3.93
N GLN A 74 9.82 -14.63 3.87
CA GLN A 74 9.25 -13.88 4.97
C GLN A 74 8.93 -14.79 6.16
N LEU A 75 8.37 -15.97 5.91
CA LEU A 75 8.12 -16.98 6.94
C LEU A 75 9.44 -17.48 7.58
N GLU A 76 10.48 -17.69 6.77
CA GLU A 76 11.83 -18.03 7.28
C GLU A 76 12.39 -16.91 8.17
N ALA A 77 12.27 -15.65 7.76
CA ALA A 77 12.70 -14.49 8.53
C ALA A 77 11.95 -14.38 9.86
N ALA A 78 10.62 -14.58 9.86
CA ALA A 78 9.80 -14.58 11.07
C ALA A 78 10.25 -15.66 12.07
N LYS A 79 10.48 -16.90 11.62
CA LYS A 79 11.04 -17.98 12.43
C LYS A 79 12.43 -17.65 12.97
N GLY A 80 13.25 -16.96 12.17
CA GLY A 80 14.54 -16.44 12.59
C GLY A 80 14.42 -15.46 13.74
N PHE A 81 13.47 -14.53 13.68
CA PHE A 81 13.19 -13.56 14.74
C PHE A 81 12.63 -14.21 16.00
N ILE A 82 11.74 -15.20 15.88
CA ILE A 82 11.26 -15.99 17.01
C ILE A 82 12.44 -16.66 17.73
N THR A 83 13.31 -17.33 16.97
CA THR A 83 14.52 -17.98 17.51
C THR A 83 15.48 -16.98 18.17
N ALA A 84 15.61 -15.78 17.64
CA ALA A 84 16.45 -14.70 18.19
C ALA A 84 15.86 -14.06 19.45
N GLY A 85 14.59 -14.33 19.77
CA GLY A 85 13.89 -13.83 20.95
C GLY A 85 13.71 -12.31 20.87
N VAL A 86 13.23 -11.80 19.74
CA VAL A 86 12.77 -10.40 19.62
C VAL A 86 11.49 -10.20 20.44
N GLU A 87 11.17 -8.98 20.81
CA GLU A 87 9.95 -8.65 21.55
C GLU A 87 8.79 -8.37 20.62
N TYR A 88 9.11 -7.84 19.42
CA TYR A 88 8.15 -7.46 18.40
C TYR A 88 8.58 -7.93 17.02
N ILE A 89 7.62 -8.39 16.23
CA ILE A 89 7.79 -8.64 14.79
C ILE A 89 6.82 -7.74 14.04
N LEU A 90 7.32 -6.96 13.08
CA LEU A 90 6.54 -6.13 12.18
C LEU A 90 6.60 -6.75 10.78
N VAL A 91 5.45 -6.90 10.10
CA VAL A 91 5.36 -7.58 8.80
C VAL A 91 4.51 -6.79 7.82
N SER A 92 5.06 -6.53 6.61
CA SER A 92 4.31 -6.27 5.39
C SER A 92 4.37 -7.52 4.51
N ALA A 93 3.27 -8.24 4.40
CA ALA A 93 3.25 -9.56 3.79
C ALA A 93 3.33 -9.52 2.25
N ALA A 94 4.13 -10.39 1.65
CA ALA A 94 4.18 -10.58 0.21
C ALA A 94 2.87 -11.21 -0.32
N GLU A 95 2.35 -12.19 0.41
CA GLU A 95 1.11 -12.91 0.11
C GLU A 95 0.23 -12.99 1.36
N THR A 96 -1.09 -13.11 1.16
CA THR A 96 -2.06 -13.07 2.27
C THR A 96 -2.12 -14.35 3.08
N THR A 97 -1.70 -15.48 2.52
CA THR A 97 -1.90 -16.82 3.11
C THR A 97 -0.64 -17.46 3.66
N GLY A 98 -0.80 -18.52 4.48
CA GLY A 98 0.30 -19.35 4.97
C GLY A 98 0.98 -18.83 6.24
N TRP A 99 0.40 -17.87 6.92
CA TRP A 99 0.98 -17.23 8.11
C TRP A 99 0.59 -17.86 9.44
N ASP A 100 -0.49 -18.66 9.50
CA ASP A 100 -1.07 -19.15 10.74
C ASP A 100 -0.04 -19.82 11.66
N ASP A 101 0.67 -20.84 11.17
CA ASP A 101 1.64 -21.61 11.96
C ASP A 101 2.73 -20.73 12.59
N VAL A 102 3.28 -19.76 11.84
CA VAL A 102 4.35 -18.90 12.34
C VAL A 102 3.84 -17.82 13.30
N LEU A 103 2.60 -17.38 13.13
CA LEU A 103 1.95 -16.45 14.07
C LEU A 103 1.61 -17.14 15.39
N GLU A 104 1.12 -18.39 15.34
CA GLU A 104 0.91 -19.21 16.53
C GLU A 104 2.23 -19.44 17.28
N GLU A 105 3.33 -19.75 16.56
CA GLU A 105 4.67 -19.93 17.14
C GLU A 105 5.16 -18.63 17.79
N ALA A 106 4.95 -17.46 17.16
CA ALA A 106 5.30 -16.16 17.75
C ALA A 106 4.48 -15.88 19.03
N GLN A 107 3.18 -16.17 19.01
CA GLN A 107 2.30 -15.99 20.15
C GLN A 107 2.70 -16.91 21.33
N GLU A 108 3.02 -18.18 21.06
CA GLU A 108 3.53 -19.12 22.08
C GLU A 108 4.86 -18.65 22.69
N ALA A 109 5.70 -18.01 21.90
CA ALA A 109 6.96 -17.38 22.36
C ALA A 109 6.74 -16.06 23.12
N GLY A 110 5.51 -15.55 23.19
CA GLY A 110 5.17 -14.26 23.82
C GLY A 110 5.59 -13.02 23.00
N ILE A 111 5.88 -13.20 21.72
CA ILE A 111 6.27 -12.14 20.78
C ILE A 111 5.00 -11.47 20.25
N LYS A 112 5.01 -10.14 20.24
CA LYS A 112 3.90 -9.35 19.71
C LYS A 112 4.10 -9.08 18.22
N VAL A 113 3.10 -9.44 17.39
CA VAL A 113 3.16 -9.25 15.95
C VAL A 113 2.30 -8.05 15.53
N PHE A 114 2.89 -7.15 14.76
CA PHE A 114 2.21 -6.04 14.11
C PHE A 114 2.23 -6.24 12.59
N LEU A 115 1.05 -6.12 11.98
CA LEU A 115 0.95 -6.06 10.53
C LEU A 115 0.94 -4.60 10.10
N PHE A 116 1.55 -4.31 8.97
CA PHE A 116 1.51 -2.97 8.39
C PHE A 116 1.37 -3.05 6.86
N ASP A 117 0.88 -1.96 6.24
CA ASP A 117 0.69 -1.87 4.80
C ASP A 117 -0.41 -2.83 4.31
N ARG A 118 -0.17 -4.13 4.36
CA ARG A 118 -1.01 -5.20 3.80
C ARG A 118 -1.53 -6.12 4.88
N MET A 119 -2.79 -6.53 4.76
CA MET A 119 -3.36 -7.56 5.61
C MET A 119 -2.99 -8.96 5.15
N ILE A 120 -3.11 -9.91 6.07
CA ILE A 120 -3.03 -11.35 5.84
C ILE A 120 -4.37 -12.01 6.19
N ASP A 121 -4.62 -13.17 5.60
CA ASP A 121 -5.81 -13.98 5.87
C ASP A 121 -5.52 -14.94 7.03
N CYS A 122 -5.80 -14.47 8.25
CA CYS A 122 -5.63 -15.22 9.48
C CYS A 122 -6.64 -14.79 10.55
N ASP A 123 -6.73 -15.58 11.64
CA ASP A 123 -7.52 -15.20 12.81
C ASP A 123 -6.95 -13.92 13.45
N PRO A 124 -7.77 -12.87 13.68
CA PRO A 124 -7.31 -11.62 14.29
C PRO A 124 -6.69 -11.75 15.67
N SER A 125 -6.90 -12.88 16.37
CA SER A 125 -6.27 -13.17 17.65
C SER A 125 -4.78 -13.55 17.55
N LEU A 126 -4.27 -13.84 16.34
CA LEU A 126 -2.89 -14.24 16.09
C LEU A 126 -1.93 -13.08 15.93
N TYR A 127 -2.41 -11.85 15.81
CA TYR A 127 -1.58 -10.64 15.80
C TYR A 127 -2.05 -9.61 16.83
N THR A 128 -1.16 -8.74 17.25
CA THR A 128 -1.43 -7.74 18.29
C THR A 128 -2.25 -6.58 17.75
N ALA A 129 -1.82 -6.02 16.63
CA ALA A 129 -2.54 -4.97 15.91
C ALA A 129 -2.05 -4.88 14.45
N ALA A 130 -2.85 -4.21 13.61
CA ALA A 130 -2.48 -3.90 12.24
C ALA A 130 -2.67 -2.41 11.95
N VAL A 131 -1.76 -1.81 11.17
CA VAL A 131 -1.89 -0.46 10.62
C VAL A 131 -1.77 -0.59 9.11
N VAL A 132 -2.89 -0.59 8.42
CA VAL A 132 -2.99 -1.06 7.03
C VAL A 132 -3.87 -0.16 6.18
N SER A 133 -3.75 -0.30 4.86
CA SER A 133 -4.67 0.28 3.89
C SER A 133 -5.87 -0.66 3.67
N ASP A 134 -7.04 -0.10 3.37
CA ASP A 134 -8.17 -0.86 2.86
C ASP A 134 -8.05 -1.01 1.34
N MET A 135 -7.27 -2.00 0.92
CA MET A 135 -6.97 -2.25 -0.50
C MET A 135 -8.23 -2.49 -1.34
N ARG A 136 -9.29 -3.07 -0.72
CA ARG A 136 -10.57 -3.25 -1.42
C ARG A 136 -11.28 -1.91 -1.63
N SER A 137 -11.27 -1.04 -0.63
CA SER A 137 -11.82 0.32 -0.74
C SER A 137 -11.09 1.17 -1.80
N GLU A 138 -9.78 0.97 -1.98
CA GLU A 138 -9.03 1.60 -3.08
C GLU A 138 -9.59 1.16 -4.45
N GLY A 139 -9.78 -0.16 -4.66
CA GLY A 139 -10.36 -0.71 -5.88
C GLY A 139 -11.81 -0.26 -6.11
N GLU A 140 -12.65 -0.29 -5.06
CA GLU A 140 -14.04 0.17 -5.12
C GLU A 140 -14.13 1.66 -5.49
N THR A 141 -13.26 2.50 -4.93
CA THR A 141 -13.18 3.93 -5.24
C THR A 141 -12.77 4.17 -6.69
N ALA A 142 -11.80 3.43 -7.20
CA ALA A 142 -11.34 3.50 -8.60
C ALA A 142 -12.43 3.06 -9.58
N VAL A 143 -13.13 1.96 -9.30
CA VAL A 143 -14.25 1.47 -10.12
C VAL A 143 -15.42 2.46 -10.10
N ALA A 144 -15.77 3.00 -8.93
CA ALA A 144 -16.82 4.02 -8.80
C ALA A 144 -16.47 5.31 -9.56
N TRP A 145 -15.19 5.72 -9.54
CA TRP A 145 -14.73 6.84 -10.35
C TRP A 145 -14.89 6.56 -11.84
N LEU A 146 -14.46 5.38 -12.35
CA LEU A 146 -14.66 4.98 -13.73
C LEU A 146 -16.15 5.00 -14.13
N GLU A 147 -17.03 4.43 -13.30
CA GLU A 147 -18.46 4.41 -13.54
C GLU A 147 -19.06 5.83 -13.63
N SER A 148 -18.51 6.78 -12.89
CA SER A 148 -18.93 8.18 -12.89
C SER A 148 -18.73 8.88 -14.25
N LEU A 149 -17.84 8.35 -15.10
CA LEU A 149 -17.54 8.89 -16.43
C LEU A 149 -18.66 8.61 -17.43
N LYS A 150 -19.51 7.61 -17.18
CA LYS A 150 -20.67 7.23 -18.01
C LYS A 150 -20.30 6.99 -19.48
N LEU A 151 -19.25 6.17 -19.67
CA LEU A 151 -18.82 5.77 -21.00
C LEU A 151 -19.82 4.77 -21.61
N ASP A 152 -19.94 4.75 -22.95
CA ASP A 152 -20.77 3.77 -23.67
C ASP A 152 -20.19 2.35 -23.50
N GLU A 153 -18.87 2.20 -23.55
CA GLU A 153 -18.13 0.94 -23.38
C GLU A 153 -16.88 1.15 -22.53
N TYR A 154 -16.61 0.18 -21.65
CA TYR A 154 -15.40 0.09 -20.80
C TYR A 154 -14.60 -1.13 -21.25
N LYS A 155 -13.58 -0.90 -22.07
CA LYS A 155 -12.64 -1.92 -22.57
C LYS A 155 -11.33 -1.74 -21.87
N ILE A 156 -10.99 -2.65 -20.97
CA ILE A 156 -9.95 -2.46 -19.96
C ILE A 156 -8.74 -3.32 -20.27
N LEU A 157 -7.58 -2.70 -20.37
CA LEU A 157 -6.29 -3.35 -20.21
C LEU A 157 -5.94 -3.32 -18.72
N HIS A 158 -5.99 -4.49 -18.07
CA HIS A 158 -5.74 -4.64 -16.65
C HIS A 158 -4.32 -5.13 -16.38
N ILE A 159 -3.55 -4.35 -15.64
CA ILE A 159 -2.17 -4.68 -15.24
C ILE A 159 -2.14 -4.90 -13.74
N GLN A 160 -2.06 -6.16 -13.36
CA GLN A 160 -2.04 -6.61 -11.97
C GLN A 160 -0.64 -6.51 -11.36
N GLY A 161 -0.59 -6.29 -10.06
CA GLY A 161 0.62 -6.40 -9.26
C GLY A 161 1.03 -7.83 -8.94
N GLN A 162 1.73 -8.00 -7.81
CA GLN A 162 2.12 -9.31 -7.28
C GLN A 162 0.88 -10.12 -6.94
N LEU A 163 0.69 -11.25 -7.63
CA LEU A 163 -0.47 -12.12 -7.44
C LEU A 163 -0.50 -12.69 -6.00
N GLY A 164 -1.69 -12.67 -5.40
CA GLY A 164 -1.89 -13.15 -4.02
C GLY A 164 -1.52 -12.14 -2.94
N SER A 165 -1.02 -10.96 -3.28
CA SER A 165 -0.86 -9.85 -2.32
C SER A 165 -2.21 -9.19 -2.03
N ALA A 166 -2.37 -8.64 -0.80
CA ALA A 166 -3.60 -7.93 -0.44
C ALA A 166 -3.89 -6.75 -1.37
N ALA A 167 -2.85 -6.05 -1.84
CA ALA A 167 -3.00 -4.92 -2.76
C ALA A 167 -3.54 -5.37 -4.12
N GLN A 168 -2.97 -6.44 -4.70
CA GLN A 168 -3.48 -6.98 -5.97
C GLN A 168 -4.92 -7.47 -5.82
N ILE A 169 -5.22 -8.29 -4.80
CA ILE A 169 -6.58 -8.82 -4.57
C ILE A 169 -7.57 -7.66 -4.40
N GLY A 170 -7.26 -6.69 -3.52
CA GLY A 170 -8.16 -5.59 -3.23
C GLY A 170 -8.40 -4.65 -4.40
N ARG A 171 -7.40 -4.39 -5.23
CA ARG A 171 -7.51 -3.53 -6.43
C ARG A 171 -8.16 -4.26 -7.60
N SER A 172 -7.92 -5.59 -7.76
CA SER A 172 -8.48 -6.42 -8.83
C SER A 172 -9.95 -6.80 -8.63
N ASP A 173 -10.32 -7.28 -7.42
CA ASP A 173 -11.63 -7.89 -7.20
C ASP A 173 -12.80 -6.96 -7.53
N PRO A 174 -12.85 -5.67 -7.10
CA PRO A 174 -13.94 -4.76 -7.44
C PRO A 174 -14.08 -4.53 -8.95
N LEU A 175 -12.97 -4.49 -9.68
CA LEU A 175 -12.97 -4.36 -11.14
C LEU A 175 -13.54 -5.62 -11.80
N THR A 176 -13.09 -6.78 -11.37
CA THR A 176 -13.55 -8.08 -11.91
C THR A 176 -15.04 -8.28 -11.63
N GLU A 177 -15.47 -8.05 -10.39
CA GLU A 177 -16.88 -8.11 -9.99
C GLU A 177 -17.75 -7.15 -10.84
N LYS A 178 -17.26 -5.94 -11.12
CA LYS A 178 -17.95 -4.98 -11.96
C LYS A 178 -18.09 -5.45 -13.40
N CYS A 179 -17.01 -6.01 -13.96
CA CYS A 179 -17.01 -6.57 -15.32
C CYS A 179 -17.96 -7.77 -15.43
N GLU A 180 -18.01 -8.64 -14.44
CA GLU A 180 -18.94 -9.77 -14.41
C GLU A 180 -20.40 -9.34 -14.28
N ALA A 181 -20.67 -8.25 -13.56
CA ALA A 181 -22.03 -7.78 -13.30
C ALA A 181 -22.59 -6.83 -14.38
N THR A 182 -21.76 -6.33 -15.32
CA THR A 182 -22.14 -5.22 -16.21
C THR A 182 -21.71 -5.47 -17.65
N GLU A 183 -22.68 -5.60 -18.58
CA GLU A 183 -22.49 -6.05 -19.96
C GLU A 183 -21.51 -5.18 -20.78
N ASN A 184 -21.46 -3.87 -20.54
CA ASN A 184 -20.59 -2.95 -21.28
C ASN A 184 -19.21 -2.74 -20.61
N TRP A 185 -18.85 -3.56 -19.63
CA TRP A 185 -17.54 -3.61 -19.00
C TRP A 185 -16.82 -4.90 -19.38
N THR A 186 -15.61 -4.80 -19.91
CA THR A 186 -14.85 -5.96 -20.38
C THR A 186 -13.36 -5.77 -20.10
N ILE A 187 -12.73 -6.73 -19.43
CA ILE A 187 -11.27 -6.85 -19.39
C ILE A 187 -10.87 -7.51 -20.72
N VAL A 188 -10.28 -6.73 -21.63
CA VAL A 188 -9.87 -7.23 -22.96
C VAL A 188 -8.55 -7.98 -22.90
N ARG A 189 -7.69 -7.58 -21.97
CA ARG A 189 -6.43 -8.27 -21.63
C ARG A 189 -6.11 -8.04 -20.17
N GLU A 190 -5.55 -9.07 -19.56
CA GLU A 190 -5.01 -9.04 -18.21
C GLU A 190 -3.58 -9.57 -18.20
N GLY A 191 -2.74 -9.03 -17.34
CA GLY A 191 -1.40 -9.52 -17.13
C GLY A 191 -0.79 -8.90 -15.87
N THR A 192 0.29 -9.50 -15.36
CA THR A 192 0.91 -9.09 -14.10
C THR A 192 2.30 -8.50 -14.30
N GLY A 193 2.63 -7.45 -13.53
CA GLY A 193 4.00 -6.94 -13.39
C GLY A 193 4.90 -7.83 -12.53
N GLY A 194 4.37 -8.97 -12.05
CA GLY A 194 5.10 -9.93 -11.23
C GLY A 194 5.38 -9.46 -9.81
N ASP A 195 6.27 -10.16 -9.11
CA ASP A 195 6.59 -9.94 -7.70
C ASP A 195 7.22 -8.56 -7.42
N SER A 196 7.76 -7.91 -8.46
CA SER A 196 8.42 -6.59 -8.37
C SER A 196 7.58 -5.45 -8.92
N TRP A 197 6.32 -5.68 -9.32
CA TRP A 197 5.45 -4.65 -9.90
C TRP A 197 6.11 -3.92 -11.08
N ASP A 198 6.81 -4.69 -11.95
CA ASP A 198 7.77 -4.18 -12.93
C ASP A 198 7.10 -3.40 -14.06
N PRO A 199 7.45 -2.10 -14.25
CA PRO A 199 6.96 -1.29 -15.36
C PRO A 199 7.34 -1.85 -16.73
N ASN A 200 8.46 -2.57 -16.86
CA ASN A 200 8.86 -3.17 -18.14
C ASN A 200 7.99 -4.37 -18.51
N GLU A 201 7.54 -5.17 -17.54
CA GLU A 201 6.58 -6.25 -17.81
C GLU A 201 5.21 -5.65 -18.18
N ALA A 202 4.75 -4.62 -17.46
CA ALA A 202 3.53 -3.89 -17.82
C ALA A 202 3.59 -3.33 -19.25
N ARG A 203 4.73 -2.74 -19.63
CA ARG A 203 4.98 -2.26 -20.99
C ARG A 203 4.86 -3.37 -22.03
N LYS A 204 5.49 -4.53 -21.80
CA LYS A 204 5.43 -5.69 -22.71
C LYS A 204 3.99 -6.20 -22.89
N ILE A 205 3.20 -6.22 -21.82
CA ILE A 205 1.80 -6.62 -21.85
C ILE A 205 1.01 -5.66 -22.76
N ALA A 206 1.21 -4.35 -22.58
CA ALA A 206 0.57 -3.32 -23.40
C ALA A 206 1.01 -3.40 -24.88
N GLU A 207 2.31 -3.55 -25.15
CA GLU A 207 2.84 -3.75 -26.51
C GLU A 207 2.20 -4.98 -27.18
N ALA A 208 2.06 -6.09 -26.44
CA ALA A 208 1.43 -7.31 -26.94
C ALA A 208 -0.08 -7.12 -27.24
N ALA A 209 -0.80 -6.35 -26.40
CA ALA A 209 -2.20 -6.02 -26.64
C ALA A 209 -2.36 -5.19 -27.92
N ILE A 210 -1.55 -4.14 -28.07
CA ILE A 210 -1.57 -3.24 -29.22
C ILE A 210 -1.18 -3.99 -30.50
N ASP A 211 -0.14 -4.81 -30.48
CA ASP A 211 0.32 -5.57 -31.65
C ASP A 211 -0.66 -6.66 -32.06
N ALA A 212 -1.47 -7.17 -31.12
CA ALA A 212 -2.58 -8.09 -31.40
C ALA A 212 -3.82 -7.37 -31.97
N GLY A 213 -3.85 -6.05 -32.00
CA GLY A 213 -4.99 -5.25 -32.44
C GLY A 213 -6.16 -5.27 -31.47
N GLU A 214 -5.90 -5.50 -30.18
CA GLU A 214 -6.92 -5.45 -29.14
C GLU A 214 -7.34 -4.01 -28.88
N GLU A 215 -8.64 -3.74 -28.93
CA GLU A 215 -9.18 -2.40 -28.66
C GLU A 215 -9.44 -2.23 -27.17
N PHE A 216 -8.76 -1.28 -26.54
CA PHE A 216 -9.04 -0.85 -25.17
C PHE A 216 -9.07 0.68 -25.08
N ASN A 217 -9.87 1.21 -24.17
CA ASN A 217 -9.99 2.65 -23.90
C ASN A 217 -9.66 3.00 -22.43
N ILE A 218 -9.28 2.00 -21.64
CA ILE A 218 -8.90 2.17 -20.24
C ILE A 218 -7.67 1.30 -19.97
N VAL A 219 -6.68 1.92 -19.32
CA VAL A 219 -5.58 1.26 -18.62
C VAL A 219 -5.88 1.31 -17.13
N TYR A 220 -6.10 0.16 -16.53
CA TYR A 220 -6.21 0.00 -15.07
C TYR A 220 -4.95 -0.72 -14.60
N ALA A 221 -3.97 0.06 -14.15
CA ALA A 221 -2.71 -0.47 -13.64
C ALA A 221 -2.68 -0.32 -12.12
N GLU A 222 -2.39 -1.41 -11.42
CA GLU A 222 -2.49 -1.48 -9.95
C GLU A 222 -1.36 -0.76 -9.20
N ASN A 223 -0.43 -0.11 -9.91
CA ASN A 223 0.44 0.93 -9.36
C ASN A 223 0.92 1.91 -10.43
N ASP A 224 1.51 3.01 -9.99
CA ASP A 224 2.00 4.09 -10.85
C ASP A 224 3.13 3.67 -11.77
N GLY A 225 4.07 2.86 -11.26
CA GLY A 225 5.20 2.38 -12.07
C GLY A 225 4.73 1.58 -13.28
N MET A 226 3.78 0.67 -13.09
CA MET A 226 3.19 -0.12 -14.17
C MET A 226 2.35 0.73 -15.11
N ALA A 227 1.60 1.71 -14.59
CA ALA A 227 0.87 2.68 -15.42
C ALA A 227 1.81 3.43 -16.35
N ASP A 228 2.96 3.90 -15.85
CA ASP A 228 3.99 4.58 -16.65
C ASP A 228 4.61 3.66 -17.71
N GLY A 229 4.82 2.39 -17.36
CA GLY A 229 5.25 1.37 -18.32
C GLY A 229 4.28 1.20 -19.49
N VAL A 230 2.98 1.17 -19.20
CA VAL A 230 1.94 1.11 -20.26
C VAL A 230 1.93 2.39 -21.10
N VAL A 231 2.00 3.56 -20.45
CA VAL A 231 2.06 4.86 -21.16
C VAL A 231 3.24 4.90 -22.14
N ALA A 232 4.40 4.40 -21.76
CA ALA A 232 5.54 4.30 -22.65
C ALA A 232 5.28 3.43 -23.89
N ALA A 233 4.42 2.39 -23.80
CA ALA A 233 3.99 1.60 -24.93
C ALA A 233 2.99 2.37 -25.83
N LEU A 234 2.04 3.08 -25.24
CA LEU A 234 1.07 3.93 -25.94
C LEU A 234 1.78 5.01 -26.76
N ASP A 235 2.72 5.73 -26.13
CA ASP A 235 3.52 6.79 -26.75
C ASP A 235 4.35 6.27 -27.93
N ALA A 236 5.00 5.11 -27.78
CA ALA A 236 5.79 4.49 -28.83
C ALA A 236 4.96 4.12 -30.07
N LYS A 237 3.64 3.92 -29.91
CA LYS A 237 2.68 3.61 -30.97
C LYS A 237 1.86 4.83 -31.43
N GLY A 238 2.06 6.00 -30.81
CA GLY A 238 1.33 7.23 -31.12
C GLY A 238 -0.14 7.19 -30.71
N ILE A 239 -0.48 6.38 -29.70
CA ILE A 239 -1.83 6.28 -29.14
C ILE A 239 -1.99 7.37 -28.08
N THR A 240 -2.99 8.23 -28.24
CA THR A 240 -3.23 9.36 -27.33
C THR A 240 -3.89 8.88 -26.03
N HIS A 241 -3.49 9.48 -24.91
CA HIS A 241 -3.99 9.10 -23.60
C HIS A 241 -4.24 10.32 -22.68
N GLY A 242 -4.81 10.07 -21.49
CA GLY A 242 -5.12 11.12 -20.54
C GLY A 242 -6.42 11.85 -20.83
N THR A 243 -6.58 13.05 -20.27
CA THR A 243 -7.86 13.81 -20.29
C THR A 243 -8.29 14.27 -21.69
N LYS A 244 -7.39 14.28 -22.65
CA LYS A 244 -7.65 14.70 -24.05
C LYS A 244 -7.35 13.59 -25.05
N GLY A 245 -6.99 12.40 -24.58
CA GLY A 245 -6.64 11.26 -25.41
C GLY A 245 -7.76 10.26 -25.53
N ASP A 246 -7.48 9.19 -26.29
CA ASP A 246 -8.41 8.11 -26.56
C ASP A 246 -8.41 7.04 -25.44
N VAL A 247 -7.34 7.01 -24.63
CA VAL A 247 -7.15 6.03 -23.56
C VAL A 247 -7.08 6.72 -22.19
N ILE A 248 -7.94 6.30 -21.29
CA ILE A 248 -7.93 6.67 -19.87
C ILE A 248 -6.80 5.92 -19.18
N VAL A 249 -5.97 6.62 -18.39
CA VAL A 249 -4.88 6.02 -17.63
C VAL A 249 -5.15 6.18 -16.14
N MET A 250 -5.08 5.06 -15.41
CA MET A 250 -5.24 4.99 -13.96
C MET A 250 -4.03 4.32 -13.33
N GLY A 251 -3.62 4.86 -12.19
CA GLY A 251 -2.57 4.34 -11.31
C GLY A 251 -3.02 4.26 -9.87
N PHE A 252 -2.13 3.78 -9.02
CA PHE A 252 -2.25 3.76 -7.56
C PHE A 252 -0.89 4.05 -6.94
N ASP A 253 -0.88 4.50 -5.70
CA ASP A 253 0.20 4.83 -4.77
C ASP A 253 0.39 6.33 -4.57
N CYS A 254 0.01 7.18 -5.52
CA CYS A 254 0.22 8.64 -5.48
C CYS A 254 1.70 9.02 -5.41
N ASN A 255 2.56 8.42 -6.23
CA ASN A 255 3.90 8.97 -6.41
C ASN A 255 3.80 10.42 -6.90
N LYS A 256 4.63 11.33 -6.36
CA LYS A 256 4.57 12.76 -6.69
C LYS A 256 4.59 13.01 -8.19
N TRP A 257 5.50 12.33 -8.91
CA TRP A 257 5.61 12.43 -10.36
C TRP A 257 4.34 11.94 -11.10
N ALA A 258 3.61 10.95 -10.54
CA ALA A 258 2.34 10.47 -11.10
C ALA A 258 1.23 11.50 -10.88
N LEU A 259 1.13 12.08 -9.68
CA LEU A 259 0.21 13.18 -9.41
C LEU A 259 0.50 14.43 -10.24
N GLU A 260 1.78 14.72 -10.56
CA GLU A 260 2.16 15.79 -11.49
C GLU A 260 1.66 15.50 -12.92
N LYS A 261 1.75 14.26 -13.40
CA LYS A 261 1.15 13.82 -14.68
C LYS A 261 -0.37 13.91 -14.66
N LEU A 262 -0.98 13.58 -13.53
CA LEU A 262 -2.41 13.73 -13.34
C LEU A 262 -2.83 15.21 -13.43
N LEU A 263 -2.12 16.12 -12.76
CA LEU A 263 -2.36 17.57 -12.83
C LEU A 263 -2.16 18.13 -14.25
N ALA A 264 -1.19 17.59 -14.98
CA ALA A 264 -0.94 17.95 -16.39
C ALA A 264 -2.04 17.40 -17.34
N GLY A 265 -2.88 16.49 -16.87
CA GLY A 265 -3.90 15.82 -17.66
C GLY A 265 -3.38 14.72 -18.58
N GLU A 266 -2.15 14.25 -18.34
CA GLU A 266 -1.55 13.11 -19.04
C GLU A 266 -2.14 11.78 -18.55
N TRP A 267 -2.56 11.73 -17.29
CA TRP A 267 -3.30 10.65 -16.64
C TRP A 267 -4.68 11.13 -16.22
N ASN A 268 -5.55 10.22 -15.77
CA ASN A 268 -6.94 10.51 -15.46
C ASN A 268 -7.30 10.30 -13.99
N TYR A 269 -6.71 9.30 -13.34
CA TYR A 269 -7.00 8.90 -11.96
C TYR A 269 -5.76 8.32 -11.29
N ASP A 270 -5.65 8.53 -9.99
CA ASP A 270 -4.64 7.93 -9.13
C ASP A 270 -5.25 7.62 -7.74
N GLY A 271 -5.13 6.38 -7.29
CA GLY A 271 -5.60 5.93 -5.98
C GLY A 271 -4.49 6.07 -4.93
N GLN A 272 -4.78 6.75 -3.82
CA GLN A 272 -3.83 6.86 -2.73
C GLN A 272 -3.65 5.52 -2.02
N CYS A 273 -2.39 5.16 -1.72
CA CYS A 273 -1.99 4.16 -0.75
C CYS A 273 -0.92 4.78 0.16
N SER A 274 -1.15 4.83 1.47
CA SER A 274 -0.26 5.54 2.40
C SER A 274 0.84 4.62 2.94
N PRO A 275 2.14 4.96 2.76
CA PRO A 275 3.26 4.17 3.28
C PRO A 275 3.67 4.52 4.73
N PHE A 276 2.93 5.40 5.43
CA PHE A 276 3.36 6.04 6.67
C PHE A 276 2.78 5.40 7.93
N GLN A 277 2.99 4.10 8.14
CA GLN A 277 2.45 3.35 9.28
C GLN A 277 3.35 3.40 10.53
N ALA A 278 4.65 3.65 10.37
CA ALA A 278 5.65 3.45 11.43
C ALA A 278 5.41 4.29 12.69
N ALA A 279 4.98 5.55 12.55
CA ALA A 279 4.73 6.43 13.69
C ALA A 279 3.55 5.93 14.56
N VAL A 280 2.52 5.35 13.94
CA VAL A 280 1.37 4.78 14.65
C VAL A 280 1.81 3.52 15.41
N ILE A 281 2.59 2.65 14.76
CA ILE A 281 3.12 1.43 15.38
C ILE A 281 4.07 1.78 16.54
N ASP A 282 4.92 2.79 16.39
CA ASP A 282 5.81 3.29 17.46
C ASP A 282 5.01 3.67 18.71
N VAL A 283 3.92 4.43 18.54
CA VAL A 283 3.03 4.81 19.64
C VAL A 283 2.40 3.58 20.29
N MET A 284 1.94 2.60 19.50
CA MET A 284 1.37 1.36 20.01
C MET A 284 2.39 0.55 20.84
N ILE A 285 3.59 0.36 20.33
CA ILE A 285 4.66 -0.36 21.03
C ILE A 285 4.99 0.34 22.34
N LYS A 286 5.22 1.65 22.34
CA LYS A 286 5.53 2.44 23.55
C LYS A 286 4.40 2.41 24.57
N THR A 287 3.15 2.35 24.11
CA THR A 287 1.98 2.19 24.98
C THR A 287 2.01 0.83 25.69
N LEU A 288 2.30 -0.25 24.97
CA LEU A 288 2.42 -1.59 25.55
C LEU A 288 3.59 -1.69 26.53
N GLU A 289 4.74 -1.11 26.19
CA GLU A 289 5.92 -1.08 27.08
C GLU A 289 5.67 -0.30 28.38
N ALA A 290 4.79 0.71 28.32
CA ALA A 290 4.34 1.43 29.50
C ALA A 290 3.26 0.67 30.31
N GLY A 291 2.86 -0.53 29.89
CA GLY A 291 1.80 -1.32 30.52
C GLY A 291 0.38 -0.81 30.22
N GLY A 292 0.23 0.00 29.17
CA GLY A 292 -1.08 0.46 28.69
C GLY A 292 -1.73 -0.50 27.69
N GLU A 293 -2.91 -0.12 27.20
CA GLU A 293 -3.67 -0.85 26.17
C GLU A 293 -3.72 0.01 24.90
N ILE A 294 -3.72 -0.64 23.72
CA ILE A 294 -3.86 0.03 22.43
C ILE A 294 -5.33 0.42 22.26
N GLU A 295 -5.57 1.72 22.02
CA GLU A 295 -6.90 2.26 21.76
C GLU A 295 -7.12 2.51 20.27
N GLY A 296 -8.41 2.58 19.85
CA GLY A 296 -8.80 2.97 18.49
C GLY A 296 -8.77 1.83 17.47
N LEU A 297 -8.53 0.60 17.90
CA LEU A 297 -8.62 -0.57 17.01
C LEU A 297 -10.09 -0.90 16.70
N ASN A 298 -10.33 -1.35 15.46
CA ASN A 298 -11.60 -1.94 15.06
C ASN A 298 -11.77 -3.38 15.63
N GLU A 299 -12.87 -4.05 15.27
CA GLU A 299 -13.17 -5.43 15.71
C GLU A 299 -12.15 -6.47 15.21
N LEU A 300 -11.33 -6.11 14.22
CA LEU A 300 -10.26 -6.95 13.66
C LEU A 300 -8.87 -6.50 14.13
N ASN A 301 -8.76 -5.78 15.23
CA ASN A 301 -7.51 -5.25 15.76
C ASN A 301 -6.73 -4.35 14.76
N GLN A 302 -7.44 -3.53 13.96
CA GLN A 302 -6.85 -2.74 12.90
C GLN A 302 -7.08 -1.24 13.09
N ILE A 303 -6.10 -0.44 12.65
CA ILE A 303 -6.26 0.96 12.24
C ILE A 303 -6.15 0.97 10.71
N ILE A 304 -7.19 1.45 10.05
CA ILE A 304 -7.24 1.61 8.60
C ILE A 304 -6.80 3.03 8.24
N SER A 305 -5.89 3.15 7.29
CA SER A 305 -5.47 4.43 6.72
C SER A 305 -6.65 5.11 6.01
N ASP A 306 -6.80 6.44 6.20
CA ASP A 306 -7.82 7.22 5.47
C ASP A 306 -7.22 7.62 4.11
N GLU A 307 -7.68 6.98 3.05
CA GLU A 307 -7.15 7.10 1.69
C GLU A 307 -8.23 7.52 0.72
N LYS A 308 -7.84 8.15 -0.38
CA LYS A 308 -8.75 8.71 -1.37
C LYS A 308 -8.23 8.56 -2.80
N GLY A 309 -9.13 8.67 -3.77
CA GLY A 309 -8.76 8.79 -5.18
C GLY A 309 -8.60 10.25 -5.62
N PHE A 310 -7.68 10.49 -6.54
CA PHE A 310 -7.45 11.77 -7.19
C PHE A 310 -7.87 11.73 -8.66
N ASP A 311 -8.55 12.76 -9.08
CA ASP A 311 -9.08 12.93 -10.44
C ASP A 311 -8.39 14.12 -11.12
N ALA A 312 -7.88 13.91 -12.32
CA ALA A 312 -7.20 14.94 -13.10
C ALA A 312 -8.02 16.24 -13.29
N ARG A 313 -9.34 16.17 -13.17
CA ARG A 313 -10.25 17.33 -13.30
C ARG A 313 -10.29 18.20 -12.05
N THR A 314 -9.83 17.69 -10.90
CA THR A 314 -10.01 18.33 -9.59
C THR A 314 -8.75 18.40 -8.75
N ILE A 315 -7.71 17.66 -9.07
CA ILE A 315 -6.43 17.66 -8.35
C ILE A 315 -5.80 19.05 -8.33
N THR A 316 -5.11 19.38 -7.25
CA THR A 316 -4.43 20.66 -7.04
C THR A 316 -2.97 20.48 -6.69
N GLU A 317 -2.16 21.52 -6.80
CA GLU A 317 -0.77 21.51 -6.31
C GLU A 317 -0.69 21.24 -4.79
N ASP A 318 -1.68 21.67 -4.02
CA ASP A 318 -1.74 21.39 -2.58
C ASP A 318 -1.95 19.90 -2.31
N ASP A 319 -2.72 19.20 -3.16
CA ASP A 319 -2.87 17.74 -3.07
C ASP A 319 -1.53 17.04 -3.34
N ILE A 320 -0.79 17.46 -4.38
CA ILE A 320 0.51 16.90 -4.71
C ILE A 320 1.50 17.10 -3.55
N ASN A 321 1.53 18.29 -2.98
CA ASN A 321 2.42 18.61 -1.85
C ASN A 321 2.05 17.86 -0.56
N THR A 322 0.79 17.47 -0.40
CA THR A 322 0.28 16.81 0.81
C THR A 322 0.40 15.29 0.71
N TYR A 323 0.13 14.71 -0.45
CA TYR A 323 -0.04 13.27 -0.65
C TYR A 323 1.00 12.65 -1.56
N GLY A 324 1.74 13.44 -2.34
CA GLY A 324 2.74 12.94 -3.28
C GLY A 324 3.92 12.26 -2.59
N LEU A 325 4.19 11.01 -2.95
CA LEU A 325 5.31 10.24 -2.43
C LEU A 325 6.61 10.57 -3.19
N GLY A 326 7.71 10.68 -2.43
CA GLY A 326 9.04 11.02 -2.98
C GLY A 326 9.30 12.53 -3.06
N GLU A 327 10.44 12.89 -3.67
CA GLU A 327 10.89 14.29 -3.85
C GLU A 327 10.35 14.92 -5.14
#